data_c050f5b23c195825e018e0a4d2d28684
#
_entry.id   c050f5b23c195825e018e0a4d2d28684
#
_cell.length_a   1.000
_cell.length_b   1.000
_cell.length_c   1.000
_cell.angle_alpha   90.00
_cell.angle_beta   90.00
_cell.angle_gamma   90.00
#
_symmetry.space_group_name_H-M   'P 1'
#
loop_
_entity.id
_entity.type
_entity.pdbx_description
1 polymer ?
#
loop_
_entity_poly.entity_id
_entity_poly.type
_entity_poly.pdbx_seq_one_letter_code
_entity_poly.pdbx_strand_id
1 'polypeptide(L)'
;MKAAIFTDDRNLINYSREYITFISNQMLIETDIDYFGKADLYNKELPISEYDLLYIDLEETDYQDVILELTDRVPADRMPFVVFISSDNRYMEGMGGNKSIAFINKPFMIRPFETIFRNVLAQIEADNGFFEYSLNRKLETLRIKDIVYFESVGRKIHIQKGDGSSYFFYGKLDEIEERLINDLECDCFLRNHKSYLVNYNWIYRSSKTEITLLNGQSLPISRSYQGILAN
;
A
#
# COMPACT_ATOMS: atom_id res chain seq x y z
N MET A 1 12.02 -5.04 9.34
CA MET A 1 10.65 -5.25 8.87
C MET A 1 9.92 -6.15 9.85
N LYS A 2 8.70 -5.79 10.26
CA LYS A 2 7.86 -6.60 11.16
C LYS A 2 6.65 -7.15 10.39
N ALA A 3 6.48 -8.46 10.35
CA ALA A 3 5.40 -9.13 9.64
C ALA A 3 4.50 -9.95 10.58
N ALA A 4 3.20 -10.03 10.27
CA ALA A 4 2.28 -10.92 10.96
C ALA A 4 1.61 -11.89 9.97
N ILE A 5 1.40 -13.13 10.41
CA ILE A 5 0.75 -14.17 9.60
C ILE A 5 -0.45 -14.71 10.38
N PHE A 6 -1.65 -14.52 9.80
CA PHE A 6 -2.92 -14.97 10.37
C PHE A 6 -3.39 -16.23 9.64
N THR A 7 -3.21 -17.38 10.29
CA THR A 7 -3.61 -18.69 9.73
C THR A 7 -3.70 -19.76 10.80
N ASP A 8 -4.59 -20.71 10.61
CA ASP A 8 -4.67 -21.94 11.42
C ASP A 8 -4.01 -23.14 10.70
N ASP A 9 -3.51 -22.94 9.47
CA ASP A 9 -2.83 -23.99 8.71
C ASP A 9 -1.35 -24.09 9.11
N ARG A 10 -1.01 -25.19 9.78
CA ARG A 10 0.37 -25.49 10.22
C ARG A 10 1.37 -25.60 9.07
N ASN A 11 0.94 -26.07 7.91
CA ASN A 11 1.82 -26.16 6.76
C ASN A 11 2.16 -24.77 6.23
N LEU A 12 1.17 -23.87 6.18
CA LEU A 12 1.38 -22.49 5.79
C LEU A 12 2.35 -21.78 6.77
N ILE A 13 2.21 -22.00 8.07
CA ILE A 13 3.15 -21.47 9.09
C ILE A 13 4.59 -21.94 8.80
N ASN A 14 4.78 -23.24 8.57
CA ASN A 14 6.11 -23.79 8.33
C ASN A 14 6.73 -23.28 7.03
N TYR A 15 5.98 -23.31 5.93
CA TYR A 15 6.45 -22.83 4.63
C TYR A 15 6.76 -21.32 4.65
N SER A 16 5.86 -20.52 5.20
CA SER A 16 6.09 -19.06 5.27
C SER A 16 7.32 -18.72 6.11
N ARG A 17 7.53 -19.42 7.23
CA ARG A 17 8.72 -19.24 8.07
C ARG A 17 10.00 -19.54 7.29
N GLU A 18 10.07 -20.70 6.63
CA GLU A 18 11.24 -21.08 5.84
C GLU A 18 11.52 -20.08 4.71
N TYR A 19 10.49 -19.69 3.98
CA TYR A 19 10.64 -18.81 2.81
C TYR A 19 10.98 -17.38 3.18
N ILE A 20 10.31 -16.80 4.18
CA ILE A 20 10.64 -15.44 4.63
C ILE A 20 12.07 -15.42 5.18
N THR A 21 12.45 -16.39 6.02
CA THR A 21 13.82 -16.45 6.54
C THR A 21 14.85 -16.59 5.42
N PHE A 22 14.58 -17.45 4.44
CA PHE A 22 15.49 -17.66 3.31
C PHE A 22 15.67 -16.38 2.48
N ILE A 23 14.55 -15.72 2.12
CA ILE A 23 14.59 -14.51 1.30
C ILE A 23 15.21 -13.34 2.07
N SER A 24 14.84 -13.17 3.34
CA SER A 24 15.38 -12.11 4.20
C SER A 24 16.90 -12.23 4.35
N ASN A 25 17.41 -13.45 4.52
CA ASN A 25 18.85 -13.71 4.57
C ASN A 25 19.55 -13.36 3.24
N GLN A 26 18.92 -13.69 2.10
CA GLN A 26 19.47 -13.33 0.78
C GLN A 26 19.54 -11.81 0.56
N MET A 27 18.56 -11.08 1.09
CA MET A 27 18.45 -9.63 0.94
C MET A 27 19.14 -8.85 2.06
N LEU A 28 19.71 -9.54 3.06
CA LEU A 28 20.34 -8.95 4.25
C LEU A 28 19.37 -8.06 5.05
N ILE A 29 18.08 -8.45 5.09
CA ILE A 29 17.02 -7.74 5.80
C ILE A 29 16.68 -8.51 7.07
N GLU A 30 16.72 -7.81 8.20
CA GLU A 30 16.21 -8.35 9.46
C GLU A 30 14.67 -8.33 9.45
N THR A 31 14.05 -9.51 9.60
CA THR A 31 12.59 -9.66 9.60
C THR A 31 12.14 -10.35 10.87
N ASP A 32 11.26 -9.68 11.60
CA ASP A 32 10.55 -10.21 12.76
C ASP A 32 9.16 -10.71 12.33
N ILE A 33 8.77 -11.94 12.74
CA ILE A 33 7.55 -12.58 12.25
C ILE A 33 6.75 -13.12 13.41
N ASP A 34 5.55 -12.58 13.59
CA ASP A 34 4.56 -13.07 14.55
C ASP A 34 3.52 -13.96 13.84
N TYR A 35 3.09 -15.02 14.53
CA TYR A 35 2.08 -15.96 14.04
C TYR A 35 0.85 -15.93 14.94
N PHE A 36 -0.32 -15.80 14.30
CA PHE A 36 -1.62 -15.70 14.95
C PHE A 36 -2.61 -16.68 14.32
N GLY A 37 -3.59 -17.13 15.10
CA GLY A 37 -4.78 -17.78 14.54
C GLY A 37 -5.64 -16.81 13.75
N LYS A 38 -6.47 -17.29 12.84
CA LYS A 38 -7.36 -16.44 12.03
C LYS A 38 -8.26 -15.54 12.89
N ALA A 39 -8.77 -16.07 14.00
CA ALA A 39 -9.64 -15.34 14.93
C ALA A 39 -8.94 -14.14 15.59
N ASP A 40 -7.62 -14.20 15.75
CA ASP A 40 -6.86 -13.10 16.37
C ASP A 40 -6.84 -11.82 15.52
N LEU A 41 -7.13 -11.93 14.22
CA LEU A 41 -7.26 -10.77 13.34
C LEU A 41 -8.32 -9.79 13.87
N TYR A 42 -9.38 -10.29 14.50
CA TYR A 42 -10.48 -9.50 15.06
C TYR A 42 -10.25 -9.07 16.52
N ASN A 43 -9.11 -9.43 17.11
CA ASN A 43 -8.75 -8.97 18.44
C ASN A 43 -8.33 -7.50 18.39
N LYS A 44 -9.17 -6.62 18.98
CA LYS A 44 -8.97 -5.15 18.98
C LYS A 44 -7.75 -4.69 19.78
N GLU A 45 -7.21 -5.54 20.65
CA GLU A 45 -6.01 -5.22 21.43
C GLU A 45 -4.71 -5.50 20.65
N LEU A 46 -4.79 -6.22 19.52
CA LEU A 46 -3.62 -6.50 18.70
C LEU A 46 -3.14 -5.23 17.99
N PRO A 47 -1.87 -4.82 18.16
CA PRO A 47 -1.35 -3.58 17.59
C PRO A 47 -1.01 -3.73 16.09
N ILE A 48 -2.02 -3.93 15.25
CA ILE A 48 -1.87 -4.14 13.79
C ILE A 48 -1.03 -3.05 13.14
N SER A 49 -1.13 -1.79 13.59
CA SER A 49 -0.38 -0.65 13.06
C SER A 49 1.14 -0.68 13.30
N GLU A 50 1.63 -1.65 14.09
CA GLU A 50 3.06 -1.86 14.30
C GLU A 50 3.70 -2.79 13.26
N TYR A 51 2.89 -3.46 12.44
CA TYR A 51 3.37 -4.35 11.38
C TYR A 51 3.52 -3.58 10.07
N ASP A 52 4.55 -3.96 9.31
CA ASP A 52 4.77 -3.48 7.95
C ASP A 52 4.01 -4.33 6.93
N LEU A 53 3.79 -5.62 7.25
CA LEU A 53 3.25 -6.62 6.33
C LEU A 53 2.34 -7.61 7.07
N LEU A 54 1.14 -7.84 6.54
CA LEU A 54 0.21 -8.86 7.00
C LEU A 54 0.02 -9.92 5.93
N TYR A 55 0.15 -11.20 6.31
CA TYR A 55 -0.34 -12.33 5.53
C TYR A 55 -1.62 -12.85 6.17
N ILE A 56 -2.70 -12.91 5.41
CA ILE A 56 -4.02 -13.29 5.92
C ILE A 56 -4.57 -14.44 5.08
N ASP A 57 -4.75 -15.59 5.72
CA ASP A 57 -5.31 -16.78 5.12
C ASP A 57 -6.84 -16.68 5.05
N LEU A 58 -7.37 -16.44 3.83
CA LEU A 58 -8.80 -16.37 3.56
C LEU A 58 -9.33 -17.75 3.15
N GLU A 59 -10.29 -18.29 3.87
CA GLU A 59 -11.01 -19.50 3.44
C GLU A 59 -12.50 -19.23 3.22
N GLU A 60 -13.16 -18.55 4.15
CA GLU A 60 -14.62 -18.32 4.11
C GLU A 60 -15.00 -16.84 4.20
N THR A 61 -14.02 -15.97 4.46
CA THR A 61 -14.24 -14.52 4.66
C THR A 61 -13.91 -13.76 3.38
N ASP A 62 -14.76 -12.80 3.01
CA ASP A 62 -14.46 -11.89 1.90
C ASP A 62 -13.31 -10.94 2.31
N TYR A 63 -12.34 -10.77 1.40
CA TYR A 63 -11.22 -9.86 1.66
C TYR A 63 -11.69 -8.41 1.90
N GLN A 64 -12.80 -7.99 1.32
CA GLN A 64 -13.36 -6.65 1.51
C GLN A 64 -13.80 -6.42 2.95
N ASP A 65 -14.39 -7.43 3.60
CA ASP A 65 -14.76 -7.35 5.01
C ASP A 65 -13.52 -7.24 5.90
N VAL A 66 -12.45 -7.94 5.56
CA VAL A 66 -11.17 -7.85 6.28
C VAL A 66 -10.55 -6.46 6.11
N ILE A 67 -10.57 -5.89 4.90
CA ILE A 67 -10.06 -4.52 4.68
C ILE A 67 -10.88 -3.50 5.45
N LEU A 68 -12.20 -3.63 5.49
CA LEU A 68 -13.07 -2.75 6.30
C LEU A 68 -12.69 -2.83 7.79
N GLU A 69 -12.55 -4.03 8.34
CA GLU A 69 -12.13 -4.21 9.73
C GLU A 69 -10.76 -3.56 10.02
N LEU A 70 -9.81 -3.72 9.10
CA LEU A 70 -8.50 -3.10 9.24
C LEU A 70 -8.56 -1.57 9.17
N THR A 71 -9.36 -1.01 8.25
CA THR A 71 -9.51 0.45 8.10
C THR A 71 -10.22 1.11 9.27
N ASP A 72 -11.09 0.39 9.96
CA ASP A 72 -11.73 0.89 11.18
C ASP A 72 -10.78 0.96 12.38
N ARG A 73 -9.69 0.18 12.36
CA ARG A 73 -8.76 0.02 13.49
C ARG A 73 -7.41 0.69 13.28
N VAL A 74 -6.97 0.77 12.04
CA VAL A 74 -5.62 1.22 11.69
C VAL A 74 -5.72 2.57 10.99
N PRO A 75 -5.03 3.61 11.49
CA PRO A 75 -4.92 4.87 10.76
C PRO A 75 -4.36 4.65 9.36
N ALA A 76 -4.89 5.37 8.38
CA ALA A 76 -4.56 5.18 6.97
C ALA A 76 -3.04 5.35 6.67
N ASP A 77 -2.36 6.24 7.41
CA ASP A 77 -0.91 6.48 7.32
C ASP A 77 -0.06 5.36 7.95
N ARG A 78 -0.69 4.38 8.60
CA ARG A 78 -0.06 3.23 9.25
C ARG A 78 -0.62 1.89 8.79
N MET A 79 -1.38 1.91 7.70
CA MET A 79 -1.93 0.68 7.12
C MET A 79 -0.78 -0.20 6.61
N PRO A 80 -0.64 -1.44 7.10
CA PRO A 80 0.37 -2.37 6.61
C PRO A 80 0.05 -2.83 5.17
N PHE A 81 1.05 -3.36 4.48
CA PHE A 81 0.79 -4.15 3.29
C PHE A 81 0.03 -5.42 3.65
N VAL A 82 -0.96 -5.78 2.84
CA VAL A 82 -1.80 -6.95 3.09
C VAL A 82 -1.67 -7.94 1.95
N VAL A 83 -1.25 -9.15 2.28
CA VAL A 83 -1.18 -10.28 1.34
C VAL A 83 -2.22 -11.31 1.73
N PHE A 84 -3.25 -11.45 0.94
CA PHE A 84 -4.25 -12.47 1.11
C PHE A 84 -3.82 -13.79 0.49
N ILE A 85 -4.04 -14.88 1.21
CA ILE A 85 -3.75 -16.25 0.76
C ILE A 85 -5.09 -16.97 0.66
N SER A 86 -5.46 -17.44 -0.55
CA SER A 86 -6.75 -18.07 -0.79
C SER A 86 -6.66 -19.18 -1.82
N SER A 87 -7.58 -20.15 -1.76
CA SER A 87 -7.82 -21.11 -2.82
C SER A 87 -8.78 -20.60 -3.91
N ASP A 88 -9.40 -19.44 -3.70
CA ASP A 88 -10.36 -18.85 -4.63
C ASP A 88 -9.68 -17.90 -5.63
N ASN A 89 -9.65 -18.34 -6.90
CA ASN A 89 -9.00 -17.58 -7.98
C ASN A 89 -9.76 -16.30 -8.38
N ARG A 90 -11.02 -16.14 -7.95
CA ARG A 90 -11.82 -14.93 -8.28
C ARG A 90 -11.22 -13.65 -7.73
N TYR A 91 -10.48 -13.73 -6.64
CA TYR A 91 -9.82 -12.58 -6.04
C TYR A 91 -8.64 -12.05 -6.87
N MET A 92 -8.07 -12.86 -7.79
CA MET A 92 -6.95 -12.45 -8.64
C MET A 92 -7.35 -11.48 -9.76
N GLU A 93 -8.61 -11.51 -10.20
CA GLU A 93 -9.08 -10.76 -11.38
C GLU A 93 -9.61 -9.35 -11.05
N GLY A 94 -9.84 -9.04 -9.77
CA GLY A 94 -10.56 -7.84 -9.34
C GLY A 94 -9.73 -6.67 -8.81
N MET A 95 -8.43 -6.81 -8.69
CA MET A 95 -7.61 -5.87 -7.93
C MET A 95 -6.74 -4.93 -8.75
N GLY A 96 -7.27 -4.35 -9.79
CA GLY A 96 -6.65 -3.19 -10.41
C GLY A 96 -6.71 -1.98 -9.47
N GLY A 97 -5.59 -1.60 -8.85
CA GLY A 97 -5.49 -0.27 -8.28
C GLY A 97 -4.95 -0.09 -6.87
N ASN A 98 -4.91 -1.10 -6.01
CA ASN A 98 -4.29 -0.95 -4.71
C ASN A 98 -3.01 -1.79 -4.61
N LYS A 99 -1.85 -1.15 -4.76
CA LYS A 99 -0.54 -1.82 -4.69
C LYS A 99 -0.19 -2.31 -3.27
N SER A 100 -0.89 -1.85 -2.25
CA SER A 100 -0.70 -2.31 -0.87
C SER A 100 -1.43 -3.63 -0.56
N ILE A 101 -2.14 -4.19 -1.53
CA ILE A 101 -2.84 -5.46 -1.39
C ILE A 101 -2.38 -6.41 -2.49
N ALA A 102 -2.00 -7.63 -2.09
CA ALA A 102 -1.62 -8.70 -3.01
C ALA A 102 -2.35 -9.99 -2.67
N PHE A 103 -2.35 -10.95 -3.60
CA PHE A 103 -2.95 -12.26 -3.43
C PHE A 103 -1.97 -13.38 -3.79
N ILE A 104 -2.01 -14.43 -3.00
CA ILE A 104 -1.30 -15.68 -3.24
C ILE A 104 -2.32 -16.82 -3.31
N ASN A 105 -2.30 -17.58 -4.41
CA ASN A 105 -3.15 -18.77 -4.53
C ASN A 105 -2.56 -19.95 -3.77
N LYS A 106 -3.44 -20.72 -3.15
CA LYS A 106 -3.13 -22.08 -2.72
C LYS A 106 -3.15 -23.05 -3.92
N PRO A 107 -2.27 -24.08 -4.00
CA PRO A 107 -1.27 -24.42 -2.99
C PRO A 107 -0.14 -23.40 -2.94
N PHE A 108 0.36 -23.17 -1.72
CA PHE A 108 1.42 -22.21 -1.44
C PHE A 108 2.73 -22.61 -2.15
N MET A 109 3.18 -21.76 -3.07
CA MET A 109 4.37 -22.00 -3.88
C MET A 109 5.43 -20.91 -3.65
N ILE A 110 6.71 -21.31 -3.63
CA ILE A 110 7.82 -20.42 -3.31
C ILE A 110 7.95 -19.23 -4.28
N ARG A 111 7.83 -19.44 -5.59
CA ARG A 111 8.05 -18.38 -6.58
C ARG A 111 7.05 -17.24 -6.51
N PRO A 112 5.72 -17.45 -6.51
CA PRO A 112 4.75 -16.39 -6.31
C PRO A 112 4.97 -15.65 -4.99
N PHE A 113 5.25 -16.38 -3.92
CA PHE A 113 5.54 -15.81 -2.61
C PHE A 113 6.78 -14.92 -2.64
N GLU A 114 7.90 -15.40 -3.20
CA GLU A 114 9.13 -14.64 -3.32
C GLU A 114 8.93 -13.36 -4.13
N THR A 115 8.22 -13.45 -5.26
CA THR A 115 7.94 -12.29 -6.11
C THR A 115 7.16 -11.23 -5.34
N ILE A 116 6.07 -11.63 -4.66
CA ILE A 116 5.24 -10.71 -3.88
C ILE A 116 6.05 -10.12 -2.72
N PHE A 117 6.80 -10.95 -1.99
CA PHE A 117 7.60 -10.49 -0.86
C PHE A 117 8.64 -9.45 -1.29
N ARG A 118 9.36 -9.69 -2.41
CA ARG A 118 10.32 -8.73 -2.97
C ARG A 118 9.65 -7.42 -3.41
N ASN A 119 8.49 -7.51 -4.05
CA ASN A 119 7.72 -6.32 -4.45
C ASN A 119 7.26 -5.52 -3.25
N VAL A 120 6.78 -6.18 -2.19
CA VAL A 120 6.38 -5.53 -0.94
C VAL A 120 7.57 -4.85 -0.28
N LEU A 121 8.72 -5.51 -0.21
CA LEU A 121 9.94 -4.90 0.34
C LEU A 121 10.37 -3.65 -0.43
N ALA A 122 10.42 -3.74 -1.76
CA ALA A 122 10.77 -2.59 -2.60
C ALA A 122 9.79 -1.42 -2.38
N GLN A 123 8.51 -1.72 -2.17
CA GLN A 123 7.49 -0.72 -1.90
C GLN A 123 7.63 -0.11 -0.50
N ILE A 124 7.89 -0.92 0.53
CA ILE A 124 8.17 -0.43 1.89
C ILE A 124 9.41 0.49 1.89
N GLU A 125 10.45 0.14 1.14
CA GLU A 125 11.65 0.98 1.00
C GLU A 125 11.33 2.29 0.28
N ALA A 126 10.58 2.25 -0.82
CA ALA A 126 10.14 3.43 -1.56
C ALA A 126 9.22 4.33 -0.72
N ASP A 127 8.29 3.75 0.04
CA ASP A 127 7.37 4.49 0.92
C ASP A 127 8.09 5.15 2.11
N ASN A 128 9.22 4.59 2.55
CA ASN A 128 10.07 5.19 3.58
C ASN A 128 10.95 6.33 3.04
N GLY A 129 10.93 6.59 1.73
CA GLY A 129 11.60 7.71 1.11
C GLY A 129 11.05 9.07 1.56
N PHE A 130 11.79 10.12 1.22
CA PHE A 130 11.43 11.49 1.57
C PHE A 130 11.24 12.33 0.32
N PHE A 131 10.13 13.05 0.28
CA PHE A 131 9.88 14.08 -0.74
C PHE A 131 10.31 15.44 -0.22
N GLU A 132 11.23 16.08 -0.92
CA GLU A 132 11.73 17.42 -0.58
C GLU A 132 11.05 18.47 -1.46
N TYR A 133 10.68 19.61 -0.87
CA TYR A 133 10.10 20.74 -1.58
C TYR A 133 10.55 22.07 -0.97
N SER A 134 10.51 23.14 -1.76
CA SER A 134 10.90 24.47 -1.28
C SER A 134 9.67 25.26 -0.82
N LEU A 135 9.65 25.63 0.45
CA LEU A 135 8.64 26.49 1.04
C LEU A 135 9.32 27.74 1.65
N ASN A 136 8.95 28.94 1.19
CA ASN A 136 9.51 30.19 1.69
C ASN A 136 11.06 30.24 1.65
N ARG A 137 11.67 29.69 0.59
CA ARG A 137 13.13 29.57 0.40
C ARG A 137 13.83 28.64 1.40
N LYS A 138 13.07 27.80 2.12
CA LYS A 138 13.59 26.73 2.95
C LYS A 138 13.26 25.40 2.29
N LEU A 139 14.18 24.46 2.44
CA LEU A 139 13.94 23.07 2.04
C LEU A 139 13.15 22.39 3.17
N GLU A 140 12.00 21.86 2.82
CA GLU A 140 11.13 21.09 3.71
C GLU A 140 11.07 19.66 3.20
N THR A 141 10.86 18.72 4.11
CA THR A 141 10.90 17.28 3.82
C THR A 141 9.66 16.60 4.36
N LEU A 142 9.03 15.75 3.57
CA LEU A 142 7.89 14.91 3.96
C LEU A 142 8.18 13.45 3.65
N ARG A 143 7.74 12.54 4.52
CA ARG A 143 7.77 11.13 4.19
C ARG A 143 6.77 10.85 3.06
N ILE A 144 7.20 10.10 2.06
CA ILE A 144 6.36 9.75 0.90
C ILE A 144 5.08 9.04 1.32
N LYS A 145 5.16 8.12 2.29
CA LYS A 145 4.01 7.39 2.81
C LYS A 145 2.94 8.26 3.46
N ASP A 146 3.32 9.42 4.00
CA ASP A 146 2.38 10.35 4.64
C ASP A 146 1.60 11.18 3.62
N ILE A 147 2.04 11.20 2.34
CA ILE A 147 1.43 12.01 1.28
C ILE A 147 0.28 11.22 0.65
N VAL A 148 -0.93 11.76 0.74
CA VAL A 148 -2.14 11.18 0.15
C VAL A 148 -2.23 11.47 -1.35
N TYR A 149 -2.05 12.74 -1.71
CA TYR A 149 -2.02 13.18 -3.11
C TYR A 149 -1.33 14.53 -3.27
N PHE A 150 -0.90 14.79 -4.48
CA PHE A 150 -0.55 16.12 -4.97
C PHE A 150 -1.66 16.64 -5.87
N GLU A 151 -2.01 17.92 -5.70
CA GLU A 151 -3.01 18.60 -6.51
C GLU A 151 -2.41 19.86 -7.16
N SER A 152 -2.63 20.04 -8.46
CA SER A 152 -2.26 21.26 -9.15
C SER A 152 -3.33 22.33 -8.97
N VAL A 153 -3.00 23.42 -8.28
CA VAL A 153 -3.87 24.57 -8.03
C VAL A 153 -3.22 25.83 -8.60
N GLY A 154 -3.56 26.16 -9.83
CA GLY A 154 -2.93 27.25 -10.57
C GLY A 154 -1.44 27.03 -10.83
N ARG A 155 -0.57 27.84 -10.22
CA ARG A 155 0.90 27.73 -10.31
C ARG A 155 1.53 27.02 -9.11
N LYS A 156 0.71 26.53 -8.20
CA LYS A 156 1.14 25.87 -6.98
C LYS A 156 0.72 24.42 -6.99
N ILE A 157 1.48 23.64 -6.27
CA ILE A 157 1.14 22.28 -5.89
C ILE A 157 0.66 22.32 -4.45
N HIS A 158 -0.48 21.70 -4.23
CA HIS A 158 -1.04 21.38 -2.94
C HIS A 158 -0.63 19.94 -2.59
N ILE A 159 -0.03 19.73 -1.43
CA ILE A 159 0.24 18.41 -0.85
C ILE A 159 -0.81 18.16 0.22
N GLN A 160 -1.56 17.10 0.12
CA GLN A 160 -2.44 16.61 1.17
C GLN A 160 -1.79 15.47 1.91
N LYS A 161 -1.71 15.56 3.24
CA LYS A 161 -1.23 14.49 4.11
C LYS A 161 -2.37 13.71 4.76
N GLY A 162 -2.05 12.50 5.21
CA GLY A 162 -2.97 11.61 5.88
C GLY A 162 -3.46 12.10 7.24
N ASP A 163 -2.65 12.86 7.95
CA ASP A 163 -3.01 13.49 9.22
C ASP A 163 -3.93 14.72 9.06
N GLY A 164 -4.37 15.02 7.83
CA GLY A 164 -5.21 16.17 7.50
C GLY A 164 -4.44 17.47 7.26
N SER A 165 -3.15 17.52 7.58
CA SER A 165 -2.31 18.70 7.28
C SER A 165 -2.07 18.85 5.78
N SER A 166 -1.83 20.07 5.32
CA SER A 166 -1.56 20.34 3.91
C SER A 166 -0.55 21.47 3.72
N TYR A 167 0.13 21.44 2.57
CA TYR A 167 1.18 22.39 2.22
C TYR A 167 1.03 22.85 0.79
N PHE A 168 1.53 24.06 0.48
CA PHE A 168 1.55 24.60 -0.87
C PHE A 168 2.96 25.06 -1.23
N PHE A 169 3.43 24.68 -2.42
CA PHE A 169 4.68 25.18 -2.99
C PHE A 169 4.53 25.45 -4.50
N TYR A 170 5.44 26.21 -5.10
CA TYR A 170 5.43 26.46 -6.53
C TYR A 170 6.02 25.28 -7.29
N GLY A 171 5.34 24.78 -8.31
CA GLY A 171 5.78 23.65 -9.12
C GLY A 171 4.73 23.19 -10.10
N LYS A 172 5.06 22.13 -10.85
CA LYS A 172 4.15 21.47 -11.78
C LYS A 172 4.06 19.98 -11.44
N LEU A 173 2.87 19.41 -11.65
CA LEU A 173 2.62 18.02 -11.36
C LEU A 173 3.49 17.05 -12.20
N ASP A 174 3.77 17.42 -13.45
CA ASP A 174 4.60 16.62 -14.33
C ASP A 174 6.06 16.52 -13.81
N GLU A 175 6.60 17.65 -13.30
CA GLU A 175 7.94 17.67 -12.68
C GLU A 175 8.01 16.82 -11.40
N ILE A 176 6.91 16.75 -10.63
CA ILE A 176 6.81 15.92 -9.43
C ILE A 176 6.75 14.45 -9.81
N GLU A 177 5.91 14.10 -10.79
CA GLU A 177 5.76 12.73 -11.29
C GLU A 177 7.09 12.19 -11.80
N GLU A 178 7.82 12.95 -12.62
CA GLU A 178 9.15 12.61 -13.09
C GLU A 178 10.15 12.41 -11.94
N ARG A 179 10.12 13.29 -10.94
CA ARG A 179 11.00 13.21 -9.78
C ARG A 179 10.72 11.99 -8.90
N LEU A 180 9.46 11.67 -8.68
CA LEU A 180 9.08 10.49 -7.91
C LEU A 180 9.58 9.21 -8.58
N ILE A 181 9.44 9.11 -9.91
CA ILE A 181 9.84 7.93 -10.67
C ILE A 181 11.36 7.86 -10.82
N ASN A 182 12.01 8.94 -11.26
CA ASN A 182 13.42 8.89 -11.70
C ASN A 182 14.42 9.11 -10.57
N ASP A 183 14.11 10.00 -9.61
CA ASP A 183 15.05 10.38 -8.56
C ASP A 183 14.80 9.61 -7.27
N LEU A 184 13.54 9.27 -6.97
CA LEU A 184 13.15 8.61 -5.73
C LEU A 184 12.77 7.14 -5.92
N GLU A 185 12.81 6.65 -7.17
CA GLU A 185 12.44 5.26 -7.53
C GLU A 185 11.08 4.84 -6.95
N CYS A 186 10.18 5.84 -6.71
CA CYS A 186 8.87 5.65 -6.12
C CYS A 186 7.81 5.56 -7.21
N ASP A 187 7.27 4.37 -7.41
CA ASP A 187 6.15 4.13 -8.32
C ASP A 187 4.79 4.09 -7.59
N CYS A 188 4.80 4.56 -6.31
CA CYS A 188 3.61 4.54 -5.45
C CYS A 188 2.57 5.63 -5.78
N PHE A 189 2.82 6.50 -6.75
CA PHE A 189 1.86 7.52 -7.19
C PHE A 189 1.28 7.23 -8.57
N LEU A 190 0.00 7.55 -8.72
CA LEU A 190 -0.77 7.40 -9.95
C LEU A 190 -1.32 8.73 -10.42
N ARG A 191 -1.11 9.08 -11.70
CA ARG A 191 -1.80 10.18 -12.34
C ARG A 191 -3.23 9.75 -12.71
N ASN A 192 -4.23 10.19 -11.94
CA ASN A 192 -5.63 9.87 -12.16
C ASN A 192 -6.42 11.02 -12.82
N HIS A 193 -5.87 12.22 -12.80
CA HIS A 193 -6.47 13.41 -13.38
C HIS A 193 -5.39 14.42 -13.80
N LYS A 194 -5.69 15.33 -14.73
CA LYS A 194 -4.77 16.41 -15.09
C LYS A 194 -4.27 17.22 -13.89
N SER A 195 -5.05 17.27 -12.82
CA SER A 195 -4.75 18.05 -11.61
C SER A 195 -4.41 17.18 -10.39
N TYR A 196 -4.44 15.86 -10.48
CA TYR A 196 -4.19 14.99 -9.32
C TYR A 196 -3.18 13.89 -9.63
N LEU A 197 -2.27 13.70 -8.68
CA LEU A 197 -1.33 12.58 -8.60
C LEU A 197 -1.56 11.93 -7.23
N VAL A 198 -2.19 10.76 -7.18
CA VAL A 198 -2.64 10.11 -5.96
C VAL A 198 -1.69 8.99 -5.55
N ASN A 199 -1.41 8.86 -4.26
CA ASN A 199 -0.67 7.74 -3.71
C ASN A 199 -1.56 6.50 -3.67
N TYR A 200 -1.13 5.41 -4.29
CA TYR A 200 -1.86 4.14 -4.34
C TYR A 200 -2.19 3.57 -2.97
N ASN A 201 -1.29 3.75 -2.01
CA ASN A 201 -1.43 3.21 -0.66
C ASN A 201 -2.62 3.83 0.11
N TRP A 202 -3.12 4.97 -0.38
CA TRP A 202 -4.27 5.68 0.17
C TRP A 202 -5.58 5.36 -0.57
N ILE A 203 -5.57 4.52 -1.60
CA ILE A 203 -6.78 4.18 -2.36
C ILE A 203 -7.53 3.05 -1.66
N TYR A 204 -8.76 3.33 -1.22
CA TYR A 204 -9.68 2.33 -0.70
C TYR A 204 -10.34 1.52 -1.82
N ARG A 205 -10.88 2.24 -2.82
CA ARG A 205 -11.52 1.64 -4.01
C ARG A 205 -11.49 2.60 -5.18
N SER A 206 -11.63 2.06 -6.39
CA SER A 206 -11.77 2.85 -7.60
C SER A 206 -12.99 2.42 -8.43
N SER A 207 -13.53 3.36 -9.19
CA SER A 207 -14.54 3.16 -10.21
C SER A 207 -14.01 3.71 -11.54
N LYS A 208 -14.83 3.68 -12.61
CA LYS A 208 -14.43 4.29 -13.89
C LYS A 208 -14.21 5.80 -13.83
N THR A 209 -14.83 6.48 -12.88
CA THR A 209 -14.86 7.96 -12.81
C THR A 209 -14.32 8.55 -11.53
N GLU A 210 -14.06 7.75 -10.53
CA GLU A 210 -13.74 8.23 -9.18
C GLU A 210 -12.85 7.25 -8.43
N ILE A 211 -11.93 7.79 -7.62
CA ILE A 211 -11.15 7.08 -6.61
C ILE A 211 -11.69 7.48 -5.25
N THR A 212 -12.02 6.52 -4.40
CA THR A 212 -12.32 6.74 -2.97
C THR A 212 -11.07 6.43 -2.17
N LEU A 213 -10.64 7.36 -1.32
CA LEU A 213 -9.47 7.23 -0.46
C LEU A 213 -9.82 6.57 0.88
N LEU A 214 -8.83 6.06 1.61
CA LEU A 214 -8.99 5.45 2.94
C LEU A 214 -9.59 6.41 3.98
N ASN A 215 -9.38 7.71 3.81
CA ASN A 215 -10.01 8.75 4.66
C ASN A 215 -11.44 9.13 4.23
N GLY A 216 -12.04 8.41 3.27
CA GLY A 216 -13.39 8.66 2.75
C GLY A 216 -13.50 9.78 1.71
N GLN A 217 -12.43 10.50 1.41
CA GLN A 217 -12.42 11.53 0.37
C GLN A 217 -12.47 10.89 -1.02
N SER A 218 -13.14 11.55 -1.97
CA SER A 218 -13.21 11.12 -3.36
C SER A 218 -12.46 12.06 -4.29
N LEU A 219 -11.71 11.49 -5.23
CA LEU A 219 -10.97 12.20 -6.28
C LEU A 219 -11.48 11.79 -7.66
N PRO A 220 -11.64 12.71 -8.61
CA PRO A 220 -12.14 12.38 -9.94
C PRO A 220 -11.08 11.66 -10.79
N ILE A 221 -11.53 10.77 -11.67
CA ILE A 221 -10.71 10.19 -12.74
C ILE A 221 -11.11 10.85 -14.05
N SER A 222 -10.17 11.50 -14.73
CA SER A 222 -10.48 12.07 -16.04
C SER A 222 -10.49 11.01 -17.14
N ARG A 223 -11.23 11.26 -18.23
CA ARG A 223 -11.41 10.30 -19.33
C ARG A 223 -10.10 9.77 -19.93
N SER A 224 -9.06 10.60 -19.98
CA SER A 224 -7.74 10.24 -20.49
C SER A 224 -6.96 9.25 -19.59
N TYR A 225 -7.39 9.11 -18.34
CA TYR A 225 -6.77 8.22 -17.36
C TYR A 225 -7.66 7.03 -16.96
N GLN A 226 -8.86 6.93 -17.57
CA GLN A 226 -9.72 5.76 -17.40
C GLN A 226 -9.03 4.53 -18.02
N GLY A 227 -8.84 3.49 -17.25
CA GLY A 227 -8.15 2.27 -17.69
C GLY A 227 -6.79 2.03 -17.04
N ILE A 228 -6.19 3.04 -16.40
CA ILE A 228 -4.92 2.86 -15.66
C ILE A 228 -5.16 2.02 -14.39
N LEU A 229 -6.35 2.11 -13.80
CA LEU A 229 -6.75 1.36 -12.60
C LEU A 229 -7.56 0.08 -12.92
N ALA A 230 -7.77 -0.25 -14.20
CA ALA A 230 -8.60 -1.38 -14.65
C ALA A 230 -7.79 -2.63 -15.04
N ASN A 231 -6.47 -2.64 -14.77
CA ASN A 231 -5.59 -3.79 -15.02
C ASN A 231 -5.08 -4.37 -13.72
#